data_883a601f0497d987b66e35d4fd5ce755
#
_entry.id   883a601f0497d987b66e35d4fd5ce755
#
_cell.length_a   1.000
_cell.length_b   1.000
_cell.length_c   1.000
_cell.angle_alpha   90.00
_cell.angle_beta   90.00
_cell.angle_gamma   90.00
#
_symmetry.space_group_name_H-M   'P 1'
#
loop_
_entity.id
_entity.type
_entity.pdbx_description
1 polymer ?
#
loop_
_entity_poly.entity_id
_entity_poly.type
_entity_poly.pdbx_seq_one_letter_code
_entity_poly.pdbx_strand_id
1 'polypeptide(L)'
;MFPGFVTMIVLYKVLSGMGLTGANSVPGLILVYCASSGMGYYVSKGFFDTIPKSLDEAARVDGASRFQVFYKVIMPLSKPIVIYTVLTAFMAPWGDFMFAKYISHNTEVGMNVAVGLQYWISSKTLIATNYTMFCAGGVVVALPVTILFMLLQRYYVEGVTGGAVKG
;
A
#
# COMPACT_ATOMS: atom_id res chain seq x y z
N MET A 1 18.30 6.10 8.54
CA MET A 1 17.36 5.07 8.02
C MET A 1 17.96 3.72 8.34
N PHE A 2 17.19 2.82 8.97
CA PHE A 2 17.62 1.42 9.13
C PHE A 2 17.54 0.69 7.79
N PRO A 3 18.50 -0.20 7.47
CA PRO A 3 18.42 -1.05 6.29
C PRO A 3 17.13 -1.89 6.32
N GLY A 4 16.42 -1.95 5.20
CA GLY A 4 15.11 -2.63 5.13
C GLY A 4 15.13 -4.10 5.56
N PHE A 5 16.23 -4.82 5.30
CA PHE A 5 16.36 -6.22 5.71
C PHE A 5 16.48 -6.40 7.23
N VAL A 6 17.07 -5.42 7.96
CA VAL A 6 17.13 -5.45 9.44
C VAL A 6 15.71 -5.32 9.99
N THR A 7 14.91 -4.43 9.44
CA THR A 7 13.51 -4.29 9.79
C THR A 7 12.74 -5.59 9.53
N MET A 8 13.00 -6.27 8.40
CA MET A 8 12.40 -7.57 8.11
C MET A 8 12.71 -8.63 9.18
N ILE A 9 13.98 -8.72 9.63
CA ILE A 9 14.38 -9.68 10.65
C ILE A 9 13.68 -9.41 11.98
N VAL A 10 13.59 -8.15 12.38
CA VAL A 10 12.91 -7.76 13.63
C VAL A 10 11.42 -8.07 13.55
N LEU A 11 10.76 -7.66 12.48
CA LEU A 11 9.34 -7.94 12.25
C LEU A 11 9.06 -9.46 12.23
N TYR A 12 9.93 -10.23 11.57
CA TYR A 12 9.81 -11.69 11.58
C TYR A 12 9.83 -12.24 13.00
N LYS A 13 10.77 -11.81 13.86
CA LYS A 13 10.85 -12.27 15.25
C LYS A 13 9.59 -11.94 16.05
N VAL A 14 9.05 -10.73 15.85
CA VAL A 14 7.81 -10.31 16.50
C VAL A 14 6.64 -11.17 16.03
N LEU A 15 6.46 -11.32 14.72
CA LEU A 15 5.38 -12.12 14.14
C LEU A 15 5.50 -13.60 14.50
N SER A 16 6.71 -14.15 14.53
CA SER A 16 6.96 -15.54 14.95
C SER A 16 6.59 -15.75 16.42
N GLY A 17 6.91 -14.80 17.30
CA GLY A 17 6.48 -14.82 18.70
C GLY A 17 4.96 -14.76 18.88
N MET A 18 4.24 -14.20 17.92
CA MET A 18 2.78 -14.13 17.88
C MET A 18 2.13 -15.33 17.15
N GLY A 19 2.92 -16.26 16.59
CA GLY A 19 2.42 -17.37 15.78
C GLY A 19 1.87 -16.95 14.40
N LEU A 20 2.28 -15.78 13.88
CA LEU A 20 1.83 -15.18 12.63
C LEU A 20 2.83 -15.35 11.48
N THR A 21 3.44 -16.54 11.40
CA THR A 21 4.37 -16.92 10.33
C THR A 21 3.95 -18.26 9.72
N GLY A 22 4.57 -18.69 8.63
CA GLY A 22 4.23 -19.92 7.94
C GLY A 22 2.79 -19.90 7.41
N ALA A 23 1.98 -20.89 7.78
CA ALA A 23 0.58 -20.98 7.35
C ALA A 23 -0.30 -19.78 7.81
N ASN A 24 0.08 -19.14 8.91
CA ASN A 24 -0.61 -17.98 9.47
C ASN A 24 0.04 -16.63 9.07
N SER A 25 0.86 -16.61 8.03
CA SER A 25 1.57 -15.39 7.62
C SER A 25 0.68 -14.32 7.00
N VAL A 26 -0.47 -14.67 6.42
CA VAL A 26 -1.40 -13.69 5.83
C VAL A 26 -1.90 -12.66 6.86
N PRO A 27 -2.42 -13.05 8.03
CA PRO A 27 -2.73 -12.08 9.10
C PRO A 27 -1.52 -11.27 9.55
N GLY A 28 -0.32 -11.87 9.61
CA GLY A 28 0.93 -11.18 9.92
C GLY A 28 1.27 -10.10 8.88
N LEU A 29 1.14 -10.40 7.59
CA LEU A 29 1.30 -9.44 6.50
C LEU A 29 0.31 -8.27 6.62
N ILE A 30 -0.97 -8.56 6.87
CA ILE A 30 -2.00 -7.54 7.04
C ILE A 30 -1.61 -6.58 8.18
N LEU A 31 -1.20 -7.11 9.34
CA LEU A 31 -0.75 -6.29 10.47
C LEU A 31 0.43 -5.39 10.10
N VAL A 32 1.43 -5.93 9.41
CA VAL A 32 2.61 -5.15 8.99
C VAL A 32 2.24 -4.08 7.97
N TYR A 33 1.42 -4.39 6.97
CA TYR A 33 0.98 -3.39 5.99
C TYR A 33 0.13 -2.29 6.63
N CYS A 34 -0.72 -2.60 7.60
CA CYS A 34 -1.45 -1.60 8.36
C CYS A 34 -0.52 -0.72 9.22
N ALA A 35 0.50 -1.32 9.85
CA ALA A 35 1.46 -0.61 10.68
C ALA A 35 2.46 0.23 9.88
N SER A 36 2.84 -0.20 8.68
CA SER A 36 3.83 0.49 7.84
C SER A 36 3.30 1.75 7.14
N SER A 37 2.07 2.14 7.41
CA SER A 37 1.44 3.37 6.88
C SER A 37 2.07 4.69 7.37
N GLY A 38 3.10 4.63 8.23
CA GLY A 38 3.77 5.82 8.78
C GLY A 38 4.33 6.77 7.72
N MET A 39 4.94 6.25 6.64
CA MET A 39 5.41 7.09 5.53
C MET A 39 4.23 7.77 4.81
N GLY A 40 3.12 7.06 4.59
CA GLY A 40 1.90 7.62 4.03
C GLY A 40 1.32 8.74 4.89
N TYR A 41 1.44 8.62 6.22
CA TYR A 41 1.05 9.69 7.14
C TYR A 41 1.85 10.99 6.91
N TYR A 42 3.18 10.90 6.79
CA TYR A 42 4.00 12.09 6.53
C TYR A 42 3.68 12.75 5.20
N VAL A 43 3.49 11.96 4.14
CA VAL A 43 3.10 12.47 2.82
C VAL A 43 1.73 13.14 2.88
N SER A 44 0.74 12.49 3.53
CA SER A 44 -0.59 13.03 3.71
C SER A 44 -0.57 14.31 4.56
N LYS A 45 0.18 14.31 5.68
CA LYS A 45 0.35 15.48 6.52
C LYS A 45 0.94 16.65 5.76
N GLY A 46 2.02 16.40 4.98
CA GLY A 46 2.63 17.44 4.14
C GLY A 46 1.64 18.07 3.17
N PHE A 47 0.74 17.28 2.59
CA PHE A 47 -0.33 17.79 1.73
C PHE A 47 -1.34 18.63 2.54
N PHE A 48 -1.83 18.14 3.67
CA PHE A 48 -2.76 18.86 4.52
C PHE A 48 -2.19 20.21 5.00
N ASP A 49 -0.91 20.27 5.27
CA ASP A 49 -0.20 21.49 5.68
C ASP A 49 -0.16 22.56 4.55
N THR A 50 -0.42 22.19 3.29
CA THR A 50 -0.53 23.13 2.16
C THR A 50 -1.89 23.79 2.05
N ILE A 51 -2.92 23.27 2.73
CA ILE A 51 -4.28 23.82 2.69
C ILE A 51 -4.31 25.11 3.51
N PRO A 52 -4.75 26.25 2.92
CA PRO A 52 -4.81 27.52 3.63
C PRO A 52 -5.74 27.45 4.86
N LYS A 53 -5.26 27.88 6.02
CA LYS A 53 -6.06 27.94 7.26
C LYS A 53 -7.25 28.86 7.16
N SER A 54 -7.16 29.88 6.30
CA SER A 54 -8.26 30.81 6.04
C SER A 54 -9.57 30.11 5.58
N LEU A 55 -9.47 28.94 4.93
CA LEU A 55 -10.65 28.16 4.55
C LEU A 55 -11.35 27.54 5.76
N ASP A 56 -10.57 27.04 6.74
CA ASP A 56 -11.10 26.54 8.02
C ASP A 56 -11.75 27.68 8.82
N GLU A 57 -11.06 28.82 8.89
CA GLU A 57 -11.54 30.01 9.61
C GLU A 57 -12.82 30.56 8.99
N ALA A 58 -12.88 30.73 7.68
CA ALA A 58 -14.07 31.21 6.96
C ALA A 58 -15.27 30.29 7.19
N ALA A 59 -15.09 28.98 7.03
CA ALA A 59 -16.16 28.03 7.27
C ALA A 59 -16.68 28.04 8.72
N ARG A 60 -15.81 28.31 9.70
CA ARG A 60 -16.22 28.47 11.12
C ARG A 60 -16.97 29.76 11.36
N VAL A 61 -16.59 30.85 10.71
CA VAL A 61 -17.32 32.11 10.78
C VAL A 61 -18.74 31.92 10.22
N ASP A 62 -18.90 31.10 9.18
CA ASP A 62 -20.19 30.69 8.62
C ASP A 62 -20.97 29.70 9.50
N GLY A 63 -20.47 29.40 10.71
CA GLY A 63 -21.14 28.54 11.69
C GLY A 63 -20.94 27.03 11.50
N ALA A 64 -20.01 26.61 10.64
CA ALA A 64 -19.73 25.20 10.43
C ALA A 64 -19.03 24.58 11.64
N SER A 65 -19.52 23.40 12.08
CA SER A 65 -18.84 22.60 13.10
C SER A 65 -17.51 22.04 12.57
N ARG A 66 -16.57 21.66 13.45
CA ARG A 66 -15.28 21.05 13.07
C ARG A 66 -15.44 19.85 12.13
N PHE A 67 -16.45 19.03 12.38
CA PHE A 67 -16.74 17.87 11.54
C PHE A 67 -17.25 18.29 10.15
N GLN A 68 -18.07 19.33 10.06
CA GLN A 68 -18.56 19.88 8.80
C GLN A 68 -17.41 20.50 7.98
N VAL A 69 -16.51 21.24 8.62
CA VAL A 69 -15.30 21.77 7.96
C VAL A 69 -14.46 20.64 7.40
N PHE A 70 -14.19 19.60 8.21
CA PHE A 70 -13.41 18.44 7.76
C PHE A 70 -14.05 17.76 6.54
N TYR A 71 -15.34 17.45 6.62
CA TYR A 71 -16.00 16.63 5.60
C TYR A 71 -16.40 17.41 4.34
N LYS A 72 -16.81 18.69 4.50
CA LYS A 72 -17.31 19.52 3.40
C LYS A 72 -16.24 20.40 2.74
N VAL A 73 -15.17 20.72 3.44
CA VAL A 73 -14.11 21.61 2.96
C VAL A 73 -12.80 20.86 2.77
N ILE A 74 -12.25 20.27 3.84
CA ILE A 74 -10.91 19.69 3.81
C ILE A 74 -10.87 18.40 2.97
N MET A 75 -11.80 17.46 3.17
CA MET A 75 -11.79 16.17 2.47
C MET A 75 -11.94 16.31 0.94
N PRO A 76 -12.85 17.15 0.40
CA PRO A 76 -12.91 17.38 -1.04
C PRO A 76 -11.62 17.98 -1.62
N LEU A 77 -10.99 18.93 -0.93
CA LEU A 77 -9.71 19.52 -1.32
C LEU A 77 -8.56 18.51 -1.24
N SER A 78 -8.65 17.56 -0.32
CA SER A 78 -7.64 16.52 -0.09
C SER A 78 -7.83 15.29 -0.98
N LYS A 79 -8.80 15.29 -1.88
CA LYS A 79 -9.11 14.15 -2.75
C LYS A 79 -7.87 13.56 -3.47
N PRO A 80 -6.93 14.35 -4.03
CA PRO A 80 -5.74 13.80 -4.67
C PRO A 80 -4.87 12.97 -3.72
N ILE A 81 -4.62 13.47 -2.50
CA ILE A 81 -3.76 12.75 -1.55
C ILE A 81 -4.45 11.51 -0.97
N VAL A 82 -5.77 11.56 -0.76
CA VAL A 82 -6.54 10.39 -0.32
C VAL A 82 -6.48 9.29 -1.38
N ILE A 83 -6.66 9.62 -2.65
CA ILE A 83 -6.58 8.67 -3.76
C ILE A 83 -5.16 8.11 -3.89
N TYR A 84 -4.12 8.96 -3.78
CA TYR A 84 -2.73 8.51 -3.74
C TYR A 84 -2.49 7.49 -2.64
N THR A 85 -2.94 7.78 -1.42
CA THR A 85 -2.76 6.90 -0.26
C THR A 85 -3.47 5.56 -0.44
N VAL A 86 -4.71 5.58 -0.93
CA VAL A 86 -5.48 4.36 -1.23
C VAL A 86 -4.77 3.53 -2.31
N LEU A 87 -4.33 4.18 -3.39
CA LEU A 87 -3.65 3.50 -4.50
C LEU A 87 -2.35 2.84 -4.03
N THR A 88 -1.50 3.57 -3.32
CA THR A 88 -0.22 3.04 -2.83
C THR A 88 -0.41 1.93 -1.81
N ALA A 89 -1.37 2.07 -0.88
CA ALA A 89 -1.70 1.04 0.09
C ALA A 89 -2.25 -0.25 -0.57
N PHE A 90 -3.03 -0.12 -1.63
CA PHE A 90 -3.53 -1.26 -2.39
C PHE A 90 -2.40 -1.95 -3.17
N MET A 91 -1.51 -1.18 -3.82
CA MET A 91 -0.45 -1.74 -4.67
C MET A 91 0.69 -2.39 -3.88
N ALA A 92 0.98 -1.90 -2.68
CA ALA A 92 2.11 -2.38 -1.88
C ALA A 92 2.11 -3.91 -1.63
N PRO A 93 1.00 -4.55 -1.21
CA PRO A 93 0.95 -6.00 -1.01
C PRO A 93 1.14 -6.83 -2.28
N TRP A 94 0.79 -6.27 -3.46
CA TRP A 94 0.90 -6.97 -4.75
C TRP A 94 2.35 -7.15 -5.19
N GLY A 95 3.22 -6.18 -4.85
CA GLY A 95 4.65 -6.20 -5.19
C GLY A 95 5.56 -6.74 -4.10
N ASP A 96 5.06 -6.99 -2.90
CA ASP A 96 5.89 -7.47 -1.81
C ASP A 96 6.18 -8.97 -1.96
N PHE A 97 7.36 -9.24 -2.51
CA PHE A 97 7.89 -10.59 -2.62
C PHE A 97 8.80 -10.96 -1.44
N MET A 98 9.73 -10.09 -1.09
CA MET A 98 10.83 -10.40 -0.18
C MET A 98 10.34 -10.69 1.23
N PHE A 99 9.57 -9.79 1.81
CA PHE A 99 9.07 -9.94 3.17
C PHE A 99 8.01 -11.03 3.25
N ALA A 100 7.06 -11.05 2.29
CA ALA A 100 6.03 -12.08 2.24
C ALA A 100 6.62 -13.50 2.13
N LYS A 101 7.64 -13.69 1.29
CA LYS A 101 8.33 -14.97 1.17
C LYS A 101 9.06 -15.35 2.46
N TYR A 102 9.69 -14.38 3.11
CA TYR A 102 10.44 -14.61 4.33
C TYR A 102 9.55 -15.08 5.48
N ILE A 103 8.37 -14.52 5.66
CA ILE A 103 7.47 -14.89 6.75
C ILE A 103 6.56 -16.09 6.43
N SER A 104 6.28 -16.37 5.15
CA SER A 104 5.43 -17.50 4.74
C SER A 104 6.16 -18.84 4.78
N HIS A 105 7.51 -18.84 4.80
CA HIS A 105 8.32 -20.06 4.73
C HIS A 105 7.96 -20.98 3.56
N ASN A 106 7.52 -20.42 2.42
CA ASN A 106 7.01 -21.16 1.27
C ASN A 106 5.82 -22.10 1.59
N THR A 107 5.08 -21.82 2.64
CA THR A 107 3.84 -22.56 2.96
C THR A 107 2.73 -22.10 2.04
N GLU A 108 2.12 -22.99 1.27
CA GLU A 108 1.15 -22.66 0.23
C GLU A 108 -0.03 -21.79 0.73
N VAL A 109 -0.51 -22.08 1.94
CA VAL A 109 -1.63 -21.33 2.55
C VAL A 109 -1.24 -19.91 2.96
N GLY A 110 0.04 -19.66 3.21
CA GLY A 110 0.56 -18.38 3.70
C GLY A 110 1.11 -17.45 2.61
N MET A 111 1.08 -17.85 1.35
CA MET A 111 1.65 -17.07 0.26
C MET A 111 0.74 -15.89 -0.15
N ASN A 112 1.35 -14.73 -0.37
CA ASN A 112 0.70 -13.69 -1.15
C ASN A 112 0.86 -13.97 -2.65
N VAL A 113 0.25 -13.13 -3.48
CA VAL A 113 0.22 -13.28 -4.94
C VAL A 113 1.64 -13.33 -5.55
N ALA A 114 2.55 -12.48 -5.10
CA ALA A 114 3.91 -12.41 -5.64
C ALA A 114 4.70 -13.69 -5.33
N VAL A 115 4.57 -14.21 -4.11
CA VAL A 115 5.22 -15.45 -3.68
C VAL A 115 4.62 -16.66 -4.39
N GLY A 116 3.29 -16.71 -4.54
CA GLY A 116 2.60 -17.78 -5.26
C GLY A 116 3.00 -17.89 -6.73
N LEU A 117 3.08 -16.74 -7.43
CA LEU A 117 3.58 -16.72 -8.80
C LEU A 117 5.03 -17.23 -8.89
N GLN A 118 5.90 -16.76 -8.02
CA GLN A 118 7.30 -17.21 -8.00
C GLN A 118 7.42 -18.70 -7.66
N TYR A 119 6.53 -19.22 -6.81
CA TYR A 119 6.53 -20.65 -6.45
C TYR A 119 6.35 -21.54 -7.68
N TRP A 120 5.50 -21.19 -8.63
CA TRP A 120 5.29 -21.95 -9.87
C TRP A 120 6.51 -22.04 -10.77
N ILE A 121 7.49 -21.15 -10.61
CA ILE A 121 8.75 -21.16 -11.38
C ILE A 121 9.99 -21.36 -10.49
N SER A 122 9.81 -21.87 -9.27
CA SER A 122 10.90 -21.99 -8.29
C SER A 122 11.89 -23.13 -8.57
N SER A 123 11.54 -24.07 -9.43
CA SER A 123 12.40 -25.17 -9.84
C SER A 123 12.24 -25.52 -11.33
N LYS A 124 13.25 -26.20 -11.92
CA LYS A 124 13.18 -26.61 -13.33
C LYS A 124 11.97 -27.47 -13.63
N THR A 125 11.59 -28.37 -12.72
CA THR A 125 10.42 -29.23 -12.87
C THR A 125 9.14 -28.42 -12.86
N LEU A 126 8.99 -27.49 -11.91
CA LEU A 126 7.82 -26.62 -11.81
C LEU A 126 7.71 -25.66 -13.00
N ILE A 127 8.82 -25.15 -13.50
CA ILE A 127 8.84 -24.34 -14.73
C ILE A 127 8.27 -25.16 -15.90
N ALA A 128 8.77 -26.39 -16.11
CA ALA A 128 8.32 -27.24 -17.22
C ALA A 128 6.81 -27.52 -17.18
N THR A 129 6.23 -27.62 -15.97
CA THR A 129 4.81 -27.96 -15.79
C THR A 129 3.92 -26.71 -15.72
N ASN A 130 4.37 -25.66 -15.04
CA ASN A 130 3.51 -24.54 -14.62
C ASN A 130 3.80 -23.21 -15.35
N TYR A 131 4.70 -23.18 -16.33
CA TYR A 131 5.06 -21.93 -17.01
C TYR A 131 3.85 -21.21 -17.63
N THR A 132 2.96 -21.93 -18.27
CA THR A 132 1.74 -21.36 -18.83
C THR A 132 0.82 -20.80 -17.75
N MET A 133 0.71 -21.50 -16.62
CA MET A 133 -0.07 -21.03 -15.47
C MET A 133 0.56 -19.77 -14.84
N PHE A 134 1.90 -19.74 -14.75
CA PHE A 134 2.63 -18.55 -14.30
C PHE A 134 2.33 -17.34 -15.20
N CYS A 135 2.40 -17.51 -16.53
CA CYS A 135 2.11 -16.43 -17.47
C CYS A 135 0.65 -15.96 -17.36
N ALA A 136 -0.30 -16.90 -17.32
CA ALA A 136 -1.72 -16.59 -17.17
C ALA A 136 -2.00 -15.91 -15.83
N GLY A 137 -1.42 -16.43 -14.74
CA GLY A 137 -1.51 -15.85 -13.40
C GLY A 137 -0.93 -14.42 -13.35
N GLY A 138 0.20 -14.19 -14.01
CA GLY A 138 0.79 -12.86 -14.13
C GLY A 138 -0.15 -11.84 -14.79
N VAL A 139 -0.84 -12.24 -15.85
CA VAL A 139 -1.86 -11.39 -16.50
C VAL A 139 -3.02 -11.11 -15.56
N VAL A 140 -3.57 -12.14 -14.91
CA VAL A 140 -4.70 -11.99 -13.97
C VAL A 140 -4.33 -11.05 -12.81
N VAL A 141 -3.11 -11.16 -12.31
CA VAL A 141 -2.60 -10.32 -11.21
C VAL A 141 -2.35 -8.89 -11.67
N ALA A 142 -1.87 -8.67 -12.90
CA ALA A 142 -1.62 -7.34 -13.42
C ALA A 142 -2.91 -6.55 -13.69
N LEU A 143 -4.01 -7.21 -14.06
CA LEU A 143 -5.26 -6.57 -14.45
C LEU A 143 -5.82 -5.63 -13.37
N PRO A 144 -6.09 -6.05 -12.11
CA PRO A 144 -6.71 -5.17 -11.12
C PRO A 144 -5.81 -3.98 -10.77
N VAL A 145 -4.49 -4.18 -10.74
CA VAL A 145 -3.52 -3.09 -10.47
C VAL A 145 -3.50 -2.09 -11.62
N THR A 146 -3.45 -2.59 -12.87
CA THR A 146 -3.44 -1.75 -14.07
C THR A 146 -4.75 -0.95 -14.19
N ILE A 147 -5.91 -1.60 -14.02
CA ILE A 147 -7.21 -0.94 -14.09
C ILE A 147 -7.31 0.14 -13.03
N LEU A 148 -6.96 -0.17 -11.79
CA LEU A 148 -7.00 0.79 -10.70
C LEU A 148 -6.06 1.98 -10.97
N PHE A 149 -4.84 1.72 -11.43
CA PHE A 149 -3.90 2.76 -11.80
C PHE A 149 -4.44 3.65 -12.92
N MET A 150 -4.95 3.08 -14.00
CA MET A 150 -5.51 3.83 -15.14
C MET A 150 -6.70 4.72 -14.73
N LEU A 151 -7.54 4.25 -13.82
CA LEU A 151 -8.67 5.03 -13.31
C LEU A 151 -8.23 6.19 -12.41
N LEU A 152 -7.16 6.02 -11.66
CA LEU A 152 -6.74 6.95 -10.62
C LEU A 152 -5.49 7.78 -10.98
N GLN A 153 -4.80 7.49 -12.10
CA GLN A 153 -3.54 8.14 -12.49
C GLN A 153 -3.63 9.67 -12.56
N ARG A 154 -4.76 10.22 -13.00
CA ARG A 154 -4.97 11.68 -13.07
C ARG A 154 -4.83 12.36 -11.70
N TYR A 155 -5.37 11.72 -10.66
CA TYR A 155 -5.29 12.25 -9.30
C TYR A 155 -3.90 12.03 -8.69
N TYR A 156 -3.21 10.96 -9.10
CA TYR A 156 -1.82 10.72 -8.70
C TYR A 156 -0.90 11.82 -9.20
N VAL A 157 -1.02 12.22 -10.48
CA VAL A 157 -0.23 13.29 -11.08
C VAL A 157 -0.53 14.63 -10.39
N GLU A 158 -1.79 14.98 -10.18
CA GLU A 158 -2.21 16.20 -9.48
C GLU A 158 -1.67 16.26 -8.03
N GLY A 159 -1.69 15.12 -7.31
CA GLY A 159 -1.20 15.04 -5.93
C GLY A 159 0.32 15.20 -5.81
N VAL A 160 1.08 14.63 -6.75
CA VAL A 160 2.55 14.72 -6.75
C VAL A 160 3.03 16.09 -7.26
N THR A 161 2.40 16.66 -8.27
CA THR A 161 2.80 17.95 -8.86
C THR A 161 2.31 19.14 -8.05
N GLY A 162 1.17 19.04 -7.37
CA GLY A 162 0.62 20.13 -6.52
C GLY A 162 1.54 20.53 -5.37
N GLY A 163 2.42 19.64 -4.91
CA GLY A 163 3.47 19.93 -3.93
C GLY A 163 4.76 20.52 -4.52
N ALA A 164 4.97 20.40 -5.82
CA ALA A 164 6.22 20.80 -6.48
C ALA A 164 6.17 22.22 -7.12
N VAL A 165 5.00 22.83 -7.23
CA VAL A 165 4.79 24.13 -7.95
C VAL A 165 4.75 25.32 -6.98
N LYS A 166 5.36 25.22 -5.80
CA LYS A 166 5.64 26.40 -4.95
C LYS A 166 7.16 26.59 -4.87
N GLY A 167 7.76 27.03 -5.97
CA GLY A 167 9.02 27.69 -6.05
C GLY A 167 8.82 29.09 -6.61
#